data_be35b19a6df29005fafa3d91495262b6
#
_entry.id   be35b19a6df29005fafa3d91495262b6
#
_cell.length_a   1.000
_cell.length_b   1.000
_cell.length_c   1.000
_cell.angle_alpha   90.00
_cell.angle_beta   90.00
_cell.angle_gamma   90.00
#
_symmetry.space_group_name_H-M   'P 1'
#
loop_
_entity.id
_entity.type
_entity.pdbx_description
1 polymer ?
#
loop_
_entity_poly.entity_id
_entity_poly.type
_entity_poly.pdbx_seq_one_letter_code
_entity_poly.pdbx_strand_id
1 'polypeptide(L)'
;MGFTEHHVQHYREHGYAIAENFLSQTELDRAREEIDSFIPGWLDYADNPHGAKPEGWNESPRSRRTMRFPFKGAQLNSITLHPELRRFASIFAESDDLFCEQSDLHYKCKGHYA
;
A
#
# COMPACT_ATOMS: atom_id res chain seq x y z
N MET A 1 -11.55 11.37 -0.01
CA MET A 1 -10.93 12.55 -0.62
C MET A 1 -9.88 12.11 -1.61
N GLY A 2 -9.67 12.87 -2.65
CA GLY A 2 -8.76 12.49 -3.70
C GLY A 2 -7.65 13.52 -3.89
N PHE A 3 -7.01 13.45 -5.03
CA PHE A 3 -5.98 14.42 -5.40
C PHE A 3 -6.61 15.70 -5.95
N THR A 4 -6.08 16.84 -5.54
CA THR A 4 -6.52 18.17 -5.96
C THR A 4 -5.47 18.83 -6.85
N GLU A 5 -5.81 19.99 -7.42
CA GLU A 5 -4.86 20.77 -8.20
C GLU A 5 -3.61 21.15 -7.39
N HIS A 6 -3.77 21.35 -6.08
CA HIS A 6 -2.63 21.62 -5.20
C HIS A 6 -1.64 20.43 -5.19
N HIS A 7 -2.14 19.19 -5.16
CA HIS A 7 -1.29 18.01 -5.24
C HIS A 7 -0.57 17.91 -6.59
N VAL A 8 -1.26 18.23 -7.68
CA VAL A 8 -0.67 18.23 -9.02
C VAL A 8 0.47 19.23 -9.09
N GLN A 9 0.24 20.45 -8.61
CA GLN A 9 1.25 21.50 -8.60
C GLN A 9 2.45 21.10 -7.75
N HIS A 10 2.21 20.58 -6.57
CA HIS A 10 3.27 20.13 -5.67
C HIS A 10 4.12 19.03 -6.31
N TYR A 11 3.46 18.08 -6.97
CA TYR A 11 4.17 17.01 -7.67
C TYR A 11 5.06 17.56 -8.78
N ARG A 12 4.57 18.53 -9.56
CA ARG A 12 5.36 19.14 -10.64
C ARG A 12 6.57 19.90 -10.11
N GLU A 13 6.44 20.53 -8.96
CA GLU A 13 7.53 21.30 -8.36
C GLU A 13 8.56 20.43 -7.63
N HIS A 14 8.10 19.37 -6.96
CA HIS A 14 8.92 18.62 -6.02
C HIS A 14 9.09 17.12 -6.37
N GLY A 15 8.36 16.61 -7.32
CA GLY A 15 8.46 15.22 -7.74
C GLY A 15 7.66 14.22 -6.89
N TYR A 16 6.88 14.73 -5.94
CA TYR A 16 6.01 13.90 -5.10
C TYR A 16 4.80 14.69 -4.64
N ALA A 17 3.80 13.98 -4.14
CA ALA A 17 2.66 14.59 -3.46
C ALA A 17 2.17 13.66 -2.36
N ILE A 18 1.65 14.25 -1.29
CA ILE A 18 1.07 13.50 -0.17
C ILE A 18 -0.41 13.89 -0.06
N ALA A 19 -1.29 12.91 -0.22
CA ALA A 19 -2.72 13.11 -0.05
C ALA A 19 -3.14 12.58 1.31
N GLU A 20 -3.35 13.48 2.25
CA GLU A 20 -3.79 13.13 3.59
C GLU A 20 -5.22 12.61 3.56
N ASN A 21 -5.53 11.67 4.46
CA ASN A 21 -6.86 11.09 4.60
C ASN A 21 -7.40 10.53 3.29
N PHE A 22 -6.50 9.97 2.47
CA PHE A 22 -6.86 9.41 1.16
C PHE A 22 -7.78 8.21 1.28
N LEU A 23 -7.48 7.31 2.22
CA LEU A 23 -8.29 6.13 2.49
C LEU A 23 -9.22 6.37 3.68
N SER A 24 -10.43 5.84 3.61
CA SER A 24 -11.35 5.87 4.74
C SER A 24 -10.88 4.94 5.87
N GLN A 25 -11.38 5.16 7.07
CA GLN A 25 -11.06 4.29 8.19
C GLN A 25 -11.50 2.84 7.93
N THR A 26 -12.65 2.66 7.28
CA THR A 26 -13.13 1.33 6.91
C THR A 26 -12.17 0.65 5.93
N GLU A 27 -11.69 1.38 4.93
CA GLU A 27 -10.71 0.85 3.97
C GLU A 27 -9.41 0.46 4.67
N LEU A 28 -8.94 1.30 5.58
CA LEU A 28 -7.73 1.03 6.37
C LEU A 28 -7.90 -0.21 7.24
N ASP A 29 -9.03 -0.32 7.95
CA ASP A 29 -9.29 -1.46 8.82
C ASP A 29 -9.32 -2.77 8.05
N ARG A 30 -9.98 -2.77 6.89
CA ARG A 30 -10.03 -3.95 6.01
C ARG A 30 -8.65 -4.31 5.46
N ALA A 31 -7.87 -3.30 5.08
CA ALA A 31 -6.51 -3.54 4.60
C ALA A 31 -5.63 -4.15 5.71
N ARG A 32 -5.75 -3.65 6.94
CA ARG A 32 -5.02 -4.19 8.08
C ARG A 32 -5.38 -5.66 8.33
N GLU A 33 -6.66 -5.98 8.25
CA GLU A 33 -7.11 -7.37 8.41
C GLU A 33 -6.53 -8.28 7.34
N GLU A 34 -6.52 -7.84 6.08
CA GLU A 34 -5.92 -8.61 5.00
C GLU A 34 -4.42 -8.81 5.18
N ILE A 35 -3.72 -7.76 5.56
CA ILE A 35 -2.28 -7.82 5.82
C ILE A 35 -1.98 -8.81 6.95
N ASP A 36 -2.77 -8.76 8.02
CA ASP A 36 -2.58 -9.68 9.14
C ASP A 36 -2.88 -11.13 8.73
N SER A 37 -3.82 -11.34 7.82
CA SER A 37 -4.15 -12.68 7.34
C SER A 37 -3.03 -13.32 6.51
N PHE A 38 -2.18 -12.52 5.88
CA PHE A 38 -1.06 -13.03 5.10
C PHE A 38 0.08 -13.54 6.00
N ILE A 39 0.33 -12.84 7.10
CA ILE A 39 1.25 -13.27 8.14
C ILE A 39 0.54 -13.07 9.48
N PRO A 40 -0.21 -14.06 9.96
CA PRO A 40 -0.94 -13.94 11.22
C PRO A 40 -0.04 -13.51 12.37
N GLY A 41 -0.52 -12.53 13.13
CA GLY A 41 0.26 -11.96 14.24
C GLY A 41 1.14 -10.78 13.86
N TRP A 42 1.17 -10.38 12.58
CA TRP A 42 2.03 -9.29 12.15
C TRP A 42 1.67 -7.96 12.81
N LEU A 43 0.39 -7.65 12.96
CA LEU A 43 -0.04 -6.40 13.57
C LEU A 43 0.41 -6.30 15.04
N ASP A 44 0.28 -7.39 15.78
CA ASP A 44 0.75 -7.41 17.17
C ASP A 44 2.26 -7.24 17.25
N TYR A 45 2.99 -7.88 16.35
CA TYR A 45 4.44 -7.73 16.27
C TYR A 45 4.83 -6.31 15.88
N ALA A 46 4.12 -5.69 14.94
CA ALA A 46 4.39 -4.32 14.53
C ALA A 46 4.23 -3.33 15.68
N ASP A 47 3.24 -3.56 16.55
CA ASP A 47 3.02 -2.74 17.74
C ASP A 47 4.05 -3.02 18.84
N ASN A 48 4.60 -4.23 18.88
CA ASN A 48 5.62 -4.63 19.86
C ASN A 48 6.72 -5.44 19.19
N PRO A 49 7.67 -4.79 18.49
CA PRO A 49 8.72 -5.49 17.75
C PRO A 49 9.76 -6.17 18.63
N HIS A 50 9.66 -6.06 19.95
CA HIS A 50 10.49 -6.79 20.90
C HIS A 50 9.90 -8.15 21.28
N GLY A 51 8.66 -8.41 20.86
CA GLY A 51 8.02 -9.69 21.09
C GLY A 51 8.51 -10.76 20.11
N ALA A 52 7.88 -11.93 20.17
CA ALA A 52 8.19 -13.02 19.25
C ALA A 52 7.75 -12.66 17.82
N LYS A 53 8.61 -12.92 16.86
CA LYS A 53 8.29 -12.72 15.45
C LYS A 53 7.23 -13.72 15.01
N PRO A 54 6.27 -13.28 14.17
CA PRO A 54 5.31 -14.20 13.60
C PRO A 54 5.98 -15.31 12.79
N GLU A 55 5.35 -16.48 12.74
CA GLU A 55 5.83 -17.56 11.90
C GLU A 55 5.88 -17.11 10.44
N GLY A 56 6.96 -17.45 9.76
CA GLY A 56 7.16 -17.06 8.38
C GLY A 56 7.76 -15.68 8.18
N TRP A 57 8.01 -14.93 9.25
CA TRP A 57 8.62 -13.61 9.16
C TRP A 57 10.01 -13.62 8.50
N ASN A 58 10.76 -14.67 8.73
CA ASN A 58 12.15 -14.76 8.24
C ASN A 58 12.26 -15.10 6.75
N GLU A 59 11.14 -15.41 6.09
CA GLU A 59 11.17 -15.66 4.67
C GLU A 59 11.35 -14.36 3.90
N SER A 60 12.05 -14.44 2.77
CA SER A 60 12.24 -13.26 1.94
C SER A 60 10.88 -12.75 1.43
N PRO A 61 10.56 -11.47 1.64
CA PRO A 61 9.32 -10.90 1.10
C PRO A 61 9.16 -11.10 -0.40
N ARG A 62 10.27 -11.09 -1.13
CA ARG A 62 10.25 -11.23 -2.60
C ARG A 62 9.80 -12.60 -3.07
N SER A 63 9.92 -13.63 -2.25
CA SER A 63 9.47 -14.98 -2.60
C SER A 63 7.99 -15.20 -2.32
N ARG A 64 7.32 -14.28 -1.66
CA ARG A 64 5.91 -14.44 -1.25
C ARG A 64 4.98 -13.85 -2.31
N ARG A 65 4.16 -14.71 -2.90
CA ARG A 65 3.13 -14.27 -3.85
C ARG A 65 2.09 -13.35 -3.22
N THR A 66 1.84 -13.52 -1.93
CA THR A 66 0.87 -12.69 -1.19
C THR A 66 1.29 -11.24 -1.06
N MET A 67 2.56 -10.93 -1.35
CA MET A 67 3.09 -9.57 -1.24
C MET A 67 3.11 -8.81 -2.56
N ARG A 68 2.56 -9.38 -3.62
CA ARG A 68 2.52 -8.77 -4.93
C ARG A 68 1.11 -8.72 -5.48
N PHE A 69 0.84 -7.67 -6.24
CA PHE A 69 -0.42 -7.56 -6.98
C PHE A 69 -0.45 -8.61 -8.12
N PRO A 70 -1.56 -9.30 -8.34
CA PRO A 70 -2.80 -9.21 -7.56
C PRO A 70 -2.71 -9.95 -6.22
N PHE A 71 -3.12 -9.26 -5.16
CA PHE A 71 -3.12 -9.81 -3.82
C PHE A 71 -4.27 -10.79 -3.63
N LYS A 72 -4.17 -11.66 -2.62
CA LYS A 72 -5.25 -12.60 -2.31
C LYS A 72 -6.51 -11.90 -1.81
N GLY A 73 -6.36 -10.76 -1.16
CA GLY A 73 -7.49 -10.03 -0.61
C GLY A 73 -8.01 -8.97 -1.57
N ALA A 74 -9.31 -8.73 -1.54
CA ALA A 74 -9.95 -7.76 -2.41
C ALA A 74 -9.59 -6.30 -2.04
N GLN A 75 -9.36 -6.02 -0.77
CA GLN A 75 -9.14 -4.64 -0.31
C GLN A 75 -7.83 -4.06 -0.81
N LEU A 76 -6.74 -4.81 -0.71
CA LEU A 76 -5.45 -4.34 -1.23
C LEU A 76 -5.46 -4.17 -2.73
N ASN A 77 -6.17 -5.05 -3.45
CA ASN A 77 -6.35 -4.91 -4.89
C ASN A 77 -7.13 -3.65 -5.22
N SER A 78 -8.18 -3.34 -4.46
CA SER A 78 -8.98 -2.13 -4.63
C SER A 78 -8.16 -0.87 -4.38
N ILE A 79 -7.27 -0.89 -3.38
CA ILE A 79 -6.38 0.23 -3.09
C ILE A 79 -5.38 0.42 -4.24
N THR A 80 -4.79 -0.66 -4.73
CA THR A 80 -3.86 -0.61 -5.87
C THR A 80 -4.52 0.01 -7.10
N LEU A 81 -5.77 -0.36 -7.37
CA LEU A 81 -6.51 0.10 -8.53
C LEU A 81 -7.46 1.25 -8.20
N HIS A 82 -7.19 1.98 -7.14
CA HIS A 82 -8.07 3.06 -6.69
C HIS A 82 -8.31 4.08 -7.80
N PRO A 83 -9.57 4.44 -8.08
CA PRO A 83 -9.89 5.37 -9.16
C PRO A 83 -9.17 6.70 -9.07
N GLU A 84 -8.94 7.21 -7.86
CA GLU A 84 -8.23 8.48 -7.66
C GLU A 84 -6.73 8.37 -7.98
N LEU A 85 -6.10 7.22 -7.70
CA LEU A 85 -4.72 7.00 -8.12
C LEU A 85 -4.62 6.97 -9.64
N ARG A 86 -5.56 6.30 -10.29
CA ARG A 86 -5.61 6.26 -11.75
C ARG A 86 -5.84 7.65 -12.33
N ARG A 87 -6.76 8.43 -11.76
CA ARG A 87 -7.03 9.79 -12.21
C ARG A 87 -5.79 10.67 -12.09
N PHE A 88 -5.11 10.59 -10.95
CA PHE A 88 -3.89 11.36 -10.74
C PHE A 88 -2.80 10.97 -11.74
N ALA A 89 -2.58 9.67 -11.93
CA ALA A 89 -1.60 9.17 -12.90
C ALA A 89 -1.92 9.61 -14.33
N SER A 90 -3.20 9.62 -14.72
CA SER A 90 -3.62 10.01 -16.06
C SER A 90 -3.31 11.47 -16.38
N ILE A 91 -3.29 12.34 -15.37
CA ILE A 91 -2.92 13.74 -15.56
C ILE A 91 -1.49 13.86 -16.07
N PHE A 92 -0.58 13.08 -15.52
CA PHE A 92 0.84 13.14 -15.92
C PHE A 92 1.15 12.32 -17.15
N ALA A 93 0.44 11.21 -17.35
CA ALA A 93 0.59 10.38 -18.55
C ALA A 93 -0.10 11.00 -19.77
N GLU A 94 -0.99 11.97 -19.57
CA GLU A 94 -1.82 12.55 -20.61
C GLU A 94 -2.60 11.49 -21.39
N SER A 95 -3.05 10.46 -20.69
CA SER A 95 -3.77 9.32 -21.26
C SER A 95 -4.56 8.60 -20.19
N ASP A 96 -5.72 8.08 -20.54
CA ASP A 96 -6.50 7.19 -19.69
C ASP A 96 -6.18 5.72 -19.94
N ASP A 97 -5.35 5.43 -20.92
CA ASP A 97 -4.93 4.07 -21.26
C ASP A 97 -3.77 3.65 -20.37
N LEU A 98 -4.10 3.32 -19.13
CA LEU A 98 -3.13 2.97 -18.09
C LEU A 98 -3.36 1.54 -17.61
N PHE A 99 -2.26 0.88 -17.23
CA PHE A 99 -2.33 -0.43 -16.56
C PHE A 99 -1.39 -0.42 -15.36
N CYS A 100 -1.71 -1.28 -14.38
CA CYS A 100 -0.84 -1.46 -13.22
C CYS A 100 0.31 -2.38 -13.61
N GLU A 101 1.51 -1.84 -13.63
CA GLU A 101 2.70 -2.63 -13.92
C GLU A 101 3.17 -3.40 -12.70
N GLN A 102 3.17 -2.75 -11.54
CA GLN A 102 3.68 -3.34 -10.32
C GLN A 102 3.04 -2.72 -9.09
N SER A 103 2.74 -3.57 -8.12
CA SER A 103 2.36 -3.13 -6.78
C SER A 103 2.82 -4.19 -5.79
N ASP A 104 3.57 -3.78 -4.80
CA ASP A 104 4.15 -4.66 -3.79
C ASP A 104 3.75 -4.21 -2.39
N LEU A 105 3.60 -5.18 -1.50
CA LEU A 105 3.41 -4.94 -0.08
C LEU A 105 4.72 -5.21 0.66
N HIS A 106 5.17 -4.23 1.43
CA HIS A 106 6.36 -4.34 2.25
C HIS A 106 6.00 -4.32 3.72
N TYR A 107 6.43 -5.34 4.45
CA TYR A 107 6.23 -5.43 5.89
C TYR A 107 7.40 -4.73 6.58
N LYS A 108 7.11 -3.61 7.23
CA LYS A 108 8.11 -2.84 7.96
C LYS A 108 7.59 -2.52 9.34
N CYS A 109 8.46 -2.58 10.33
CA CYS A 109 8.14 -2.11 11.66
C CYS A 109 9.22 -1.15 12.16
N LYS A 110 8.89 -0.41 13.20
CA LYS A 110 9.78 0.60 13.75
C LYS A 110 11.15 -0.01 14.10
N GLY A 111 12.21 0.58 13.57
CA GLY A 111 13.57 0.15 13.80
C GLY A 111 14.05 -1.03 12.95
N HIS A 112 13.18 -1.55 12.07
CA HIS A 112 13.51 -2.64 11.17
C HIS A 112 13.36 -2.19 9.73
N TYR A 113 14.49 -2.13 9.02
CA TYR A 113 14.51 -1.76 7.61
C TYR A 113 14.96 -2.96 6.80
N ALA A 114 14.17 -3.27 5.79
CA ALA A 114 14.51 -4.33 4.86
C ALA A 114 15.42 -3.84 3.75
#